data_e84c60c89b519cf95720b90485094004
#
_entry.id   e84c60c89b519cf95720b90485094004
#
_cell.length_a   1.000
_cell.length_b   1.000
_cell.length_c   1.000
_cell.angle_alpha   90.00
_cell.angle_beta   90.00
_cell.angle_gamma   90.00
#
_symmetry.space_group_name_H-M   'P 1'
#
loop_
_entity.id
_entity.type
_entity.pdbx_description
1 polymer ?
#
loop_
_entity_poly.entity_id
_entity_poly.type
_entity_poly.pdbx_seq_one_letter_code
_entity_poly.pdbx_strand_id
1 'polypeptide(L)'
;MLPETKPLTVMLVAGEPSGDAIGAELMAALRRAHPGIVITGVGGPAMRRKGLISLFDIADLTVMGIREVLPRLAGILRRMNEVAAFALRTKPDAVVLIDSGDFNHRVARRIRKRDRTIPLIKYVSPQVWASRPGRAKALARSFDEVLCLLPFEPAFFAQYGLPATFVGHPVAERAALMTGGDALRARLGIASDAKLLCVLPGSRRAEVKFLLAPFRETVARVAAHVPGLQCVLPLVPGVAARV
;
A
#
# COMPACT_ATOMS: atom_id res chain seq x y z
N MET A 1 -40.61 10.20 -12.51
CA MET A 1 -39.19 10.54 -12.65
C MET A 1 -38.58 10.29 -11.29
N LEU A 2 -37.77 9.23 -11.15
CA LEU A 2 -37.01 9.01 -9.91
C LEU A 2 -35.96 10.14 -9.81
N PRO A 3 -35.72 10.69 -8.61
CA PRO A 3 -34.67 11.70 -8.47
C PRO A 3 -33.35 11.09 -8.90
N GLU A 4 -32.65 11.75 -9.81
CA GLU A 4 -31.27 11.39 -10.15
C GLU A 4 -30.42 11.50 -8.88
N THR A 5 -30.14 10.36 -8.27
CA THR A 5 -29.23 10.32 -7.12
C THR A 5 -27.84 10.68 -7.62
N LYS A 6 -27.30 11.76 -7.08
CA LYS A 6 -25.90 12.18 -7.37
C LYS A 6 -24.99 10.95 -7.22
N PRO A 7 -24.12 10.67 -8.20
CA PRO A 7 -23.22 9.54 -8.11
C PRO A 7 -22.28 9.67 -6.89
N LEU A 8 -22.11 8.55 -6.18
CA LEU A 8 -21.17 8.48 -5.07
C LEU A 8 -19.76 8.81 -5.57
N THR A 9 -19.08 9.76 -4.92
CA THR A 9 -17.74 10.22 -5.29
C THR A 9 -16.74 9.86 -4.20
N VAL A 10 -15.70 9.09 -4.53
CA VAL A 10 -14.66 8.68 -3.58
C VAL A 10 -13.30 9.08 -4.11
N MET A 11 -12.52 9.72 -3.24
CA MET A 11 -11.13 10.05 -3.54
C MET A 11 -10.20 9.04 -2.88
N LEU A 12 -9.39 8.34 -3.68
CA LEU A 12 -8.40 7.37 -3.21
C LEU A 12 -7.00 7.96 -3.32
N VAL A 13 -6.18 7.79 -2.28
CA VAL A 13 -4.79 8.30 -2.28
C VAL A 13 -3.83 7.21 -1.86
N ALA A 14 -3.05 6.72 -2.80
CA ALA A 14 -1.95 5.78 -2.59
C ALA A 14 -0.63 6.46 -2.94
N GLY A 15 0.30 6.51 -2.00
CA GLY A 15 1.60 7.17 -2.19
C GLY A 15 2.77 6.22 -2.44
N GLU A 16 2.54 4.91 -2.42
CA GLU A 16 3.55 3.86 -2.56
C GLU A 16 3.03 2.69 -3.39
N PRO A 17 3.91 1.86 -4.00
CA PRO A 17 3.48 0.71 -4.81
C PRO A 17 2.62 -0.31 -4.06
N SER A 18 2.86 -0.51 -2.74
CA SER A 18 2.02 -1.36 -1.89
C SER A 18 0.58 -0.84 -1.80
N GLY A 19 0.44 0.46 -1.52
CA GLY A 19 -0.85 1.13 -1.47
C GLY A 19 -1.55 1.17 -2.83
N ASP A 20 -0.81 1.31 -3.93
CA ASP A 20 -1.33 1.28 -5.30
C ASP A 20 -1.96 -0.08 -5.64
N ALA A 21 -1.30 -1.18 -5.27
CA ALA A 21 -1.84 -2.52 -5.48
C ALA A 21 -3.14 -2.75 -4.68
N ILE A 22 -3.15 -2.35 -3.41
CA ILE A 22 -4.34 -2.44 -2.54
C ILE A 22 -5.46 -1.52 -3.06
N GLY A 23 -5.12 -0.31 -3.49
CA GLY A 23 -6.06 0.65 -4.05
C GLY A 23 -6.73 0.16 -5.32
N ALA A 24 -6.00 -0.56 -6.18
CA ALA A 24 -6.57 -1.14 -7.39
C ALA A 24 -7.61 -2.22 -7.09
N GLU A 25 -7.39 -3.03 -6.07
CA GLU A 25 -8.35 -4.04 -5.60
C GLU A 25 -9.59 -3.37 -4.97
N LEU A 26 -9.37 -2.35 -4.14
CA LEU A 26 -10.46 -1.54 -3.57
C LEU A 26 -11.32 -0.88 -4.67
N MET A 27 -10.71 -0.30 -5.70
CA MET A 27 -11.43 0.26 -6.85
C MET A 27 -12.31 -0.77 -7.54
N ALA A 28 -11.81 -1.98 -7.73
CA ALA A 28 -12.57 -3.06 -8.35
C ALA A 28 -13.75 -3.48 -7.46
N ALA A 29 -13.56 -3.57 -6.15
CA ALA A 29 -14.61 -3.90 -5.19
C ALA A 29 -15.69 -2.82 -5.12
N LEU A 30 -15.28 -1.54 -5.03
CA LEU A 30 -16.20 -0.40 -5.00
C LEU A 30 -17.06 -0.32 -6.26
N ARG A 31 -16.49 -0.55 -7.45
CA ARG A 31 -17.26 -0.56 -8.70
C ARG A 31 -18.22 -1.74 -8.82
N ARG A 32 -17.89 -2.90 -8.24
CA ARG A 32 -18.84 -4.02 -8.17
C ARG A 32 -20.02 -3.71 -7.26
N ALA A 33 -19.75 -3.07 -6.13
CA ALA A 33 -20.80 -2.69 -5.16
C ALA A 33 -21.64 -1.50 -5.63
N HIS A 34 -21.01 -0.54 -6.33
CA HIS A 34 -21.63 0.70 -6.81
C HIS A 34 -21.18 1.00 -8.25
N PRO A 35 -21.85 0.44 -9.27
CA PRO A 35 -21.42 0.59 -10.69
C PRO A 35 -21.28 2.03 -11.17
N GLY A 36 -22.05 2.98 -10.59
CA GLY A 36 -22.01 4.41 -10.90
C GLY A 36 -21.01 5.23 -10.09
N ILE A 37 -20.14 4.59 -9.27
CA ILE A 37 -19.18 5.32 -8.43
C ILE A 37 -18.15 6.08 -9.25
N VAL A 38 -17.91 7.33 -8.88
CA VAL A 38 -16.83 8.16 -9.43
C VAL A 38 -15.63 8.10 -8.50
N ILE A 39 -14.51 7.59 -9.02
CA ILE A 39 -13.27 7.45 -8.26
C ILE A 39 -12.23 8.39 -8.83
N THR A 40 -11.66 9.24 -7.97
CA THR A 40 -10.60 10.21 -8.28
C THR A 40 -9.43 10.03 -7.33
N GLY A 41 -8.33 10.76 -7.54
CA GLY A 41 -7.24 10.85 -6.56
C GLY A 41 -5.85 10.58 -7.09
N VAL A 42 -5.03 9.87 -6.29
CA VAL A 42 -3.62 9.56 -6.58
C VAL A 42 -3.39 8.07 -6.50
N GLY A 43 -2.79 7.53 -7.53
CA GLY A 43 -2.40 6.11 -7.59
C GLY A 43 -1.35 5.87 -8.67
N GLY A 44 -0.74 4.71 -8.59
CA GLY A 44 0.29 4.28 -9.52
C GLY A 44 -0.25 3.43 -10.69
N PRO A 45 0.63 2.62 -11.30
CA PRO A 45 0.27 1.82 -12.47
C PRO A 45 -0.88 0.83 -12.24
N ALA A 46 -1.02 0.27 -11.03
CA ALA A 46 -2.08 -0.71 -10.77
C ALA A 46 -3.47 -0.05 -10.75
N MET A 47 -3.62 1.07 -10.05
CA MET A 47 -4.88 1.84 -10.04
C MET A 47 -5.18 2.48 -11.39
N ARG A 48 -4.15 2.94 -12.13
CA ARG A 48 -4.30 3.44 -13.50
C ARG A 48 -4.84 2.37 -14.45
N ARG A 49 -4.36 1.11 -14.37
CA ARG A 49 -4.92 -0.02 -15.14
C ARG A 49 -6.40 -0.29 -14.80
N LYS A 50 -6.85 0.12 -13.63
CA LYS A 50 -8.27 0.08 -13.23
C LYS A 50 -9.02 1.38 -13.56
N GLY A 51 -8.44 2.26 -14.41
CA GLY A 51 -9.08 3.48 -14.91
C GLY A 51 -9.02 4.68 -13.98
N LEU A 52 -8.07 4.74 -13.02
CA LEU A 52 -7.81 5.96 -12.28
C LEU A 52 -7.02 6.94 -13.14
N ILE A 53 -7.51 8.18 -13.25
CA ILE A 53 -6.72 9.31 -13.73
C ILE A 53 -6.06 9.94 -12.50
N SER A 54 -4.78 9.65 -12.30
CA SER A 54 -4.04 10.13 -11.13
C SER A 54 -3.68 11.61 -11.28
N LEU A 55 -3.76 12.37 -10.19
CA LEU A 55 -3.39 13.79 -10.16
C LEU A 55 -1.91 14.01 -10.50
N PHE A 56 -1.05 13.08 -10.15
CA PHE A 56 0.39 13.07 -10.47
C PHE A 56 0.94 11.65 -10.42
N ASP A 57 2.20 11.48 -10.78
CA ASP A 57 2.87 10.19 -10.67
C ASP A 57 3.34 9.91 -9.23
N ILE A 58 3.04 8.73 -8.67
CA ILE A 58 3.49 8.34 -7.33
C ILE A 58 5.02 8.26 -7.23
N ALA A 59 5.74 8.14 -8.36
CA ALA A 59 7.19 8.22 -8.39
C ALA A 59 7.72 9.54 -7.81
N ASP A 60 6.95 10.64 -7.91
CA ASP A 60 7.28 11.93 -7.30
C ASP A 60 7.36 11.88 -5.77
N LEU A 61 6.74 10.87 -5.14
CA LEU A 61 6.73 10.67 -3.69
C LEU A 61 7.81 9.69 -3.24
N THR A 62 8.42 8.95 -4.16
CA THR A 62 9.41 7.92 -3.83
C THR A 62 10.77 8.57 -3.62
N VAL A 63 11.26 8.53 -2.38
CA VAL A 63 12.59 9.01 -2.00
C VAL A 63 13.41 7.81 -1.54
N MET A 64 14.52 7.54 -2.23
CA MET A 64 15.43 6.45 -1.88
C MET A 64 16.69 7.01 -1.15
N GLY A 65 16.56 7.23 0.17
CA GLY A 65 17.69 7.60 1.03
C GLY A 65 17.62 9.00 1.63
N ILE A 66 18.26 9.17 2.80
CA ILE A 66 18.18 10.41 3.62
C ILE A 66 18.79 11.61 2.87
N ARG A 67 19.83 11.42 2.05
CA ARG A 67 20.47 12.50 1.29
C ARG A 67 19.59 13.06 0.16
N GLU A 68 18.61 12.29 -0.31
CA GLU A 68 17.70 12.69 -1.38
C GLU A 68 16.41 13.36 -0.82
N VAL A 69 16.17 13.26 0.49
CA VAL A 69 14.95 13.81 1.12
C VAL A 69 14.94 15.33 1.09
N LEU A 70 16.06 15.99 1.46
CA LEU A 70 16.10 17.45 1.57
C LEU A 70 15.77 18.18 0.25
N PRO A 71 16.41 17.85 -0.89
CA PRO A 71 16.10 18.52 -2.16
C PRO A 71 14.67 18.26 -2.65
N ARG A 72 14.08 17.10 -2.32
CA ARG A 72 12.74 16.72 -2.75
C ARG A 72 11.62 17.11 -1.79
N LEU A 73 11.97 17.57 -0.58
CA LEU A 73 10.98 17.91 0.45
C LEU A 73 9.97 18.96 -0.03
N ALA A 74 10.42 19.98 -0.74
CA ALA A 74 9.55 21.00 -1.30
C ALA A 74 8.55 20.41 -2.32
N GLY A 75 9.00 19.46 -3.16
CA GLY A 75 8.15 18.73 -4.10
C GLY A 75 7.08 17.90 -3.36
N ILE A 76 7.48 17.13 -2.35
CA ILE A 76 6.56 16.33 -1.54
C ILE A 76 5.53 17.21 -0.83
N LEU A 77 5.96 18.33 -0.26
CA LEU A 77 5.04 19.28 0.39
C LEU A 77 4.05 19.90 -0.60
N ARG A 78 4.51 20.22 -1.82
CA ARG A 78 3.65 20.68 -2.90
C ARG A 78 2.61 19.63 -3.26
N ARG A 79 3.00 18.35 -3.44
CA ARG A 79 2.07 17.26 -3.73
C ARG A 79 1.06 17.03 -2.60
N MET A 80 1.47 17.13 -1.32
CA MET A 80 0.54 17.10 -0.19
C MET A 80 -0.51 18.22 -0.26
N ASN A 81 -0.09 19.43 -0.61
CA ASN A 81 -0.98 20.57 -0.74
C ASN A 81 -1.93 20.41 -1.95
N GLU A 82 -1.44 19.88 -3.06
CA GLU A 82 -2.22 19.59 -4.26
C GLU A 82 -3.34 18.58 -3.96
N VAL A 83 -3.03 17.48 -3.29
CA VAL A 83 -4.02 16.47 -2.87
C VAL A 83 -5.08 17.07 -1.95
N ALA A 84 -4.64 17.82 -0.93
CA ALA A 84 -5.56 18.45 0.00
C ALA A 84 -6.45 19.52 -0.67
N ALA A 85 -5.88 20.34 -1.55
CA ALA A 85 -6.64 21.35 -2.31
C ALA A 85 -7.65 20.70 -3.27
N PHE A 86 -7.30 19.57 -3.88
CA PHE A 86 -8.23 18.83 -4.74
C PHE A 86 -9.42 18.30 -3.93
N ALA A 87 -9.18 17.65 -2.78
CA ALA A 87 -10.24 17.16 -1.91
C ALA A 87 -11.17 18.28 -1.44
N LEU A 88 -10.61 19.43 -1.01
CA LEU A 88 -11.38 20.60 -0.56
C LEU A 88 -12.22 21.25 -1.67
N ARG A 89 -11.74 21.22 -2.90
CA ARG A 89 -12.47 21.77 -4.06
C ARG A 89 -13.57 20.84 -4.55
N THR A 90 -13.29 19.51 -4.61
CA THR A 90 -14.21 18.53 -5.18
C THR A 90 -15.23 18.01 -4.15
N LYS A 91 -14.93 18.14 -2.85
CA LYS A 91 -15.77 17.70 -1.73
C LYS A 91 -16.34 16.30 -1.98
N PRO A 92 -15.47 15.27 -2.11
CA PRO A 92 -15.94 13.91 -2.31
C PRO A 92 -16.70 13.41 -1.09
N ASP A 93 -17.57 12.43 -1.28
CA ASP A 93 -18.34 11.81 -0.20
C ASP A 93 -17.45 11.06 0.80
N ALA A 94 -16.24 10.63 0.38
CA ALA A 94 -15.19 10.15 1.27
C ALA A 94 -13.79 10.30 0.63
N VAL A 95 -12.77 10.51 1.47
CA VAL A 95 -11.35 10.42 1.10
C VAL A 95 -10.73 9.21 1.80
N VAL A 96 -10.27 8.23 1.03
CA VAL A 96 -9.58 7.04 1.55
C VAL A 96 -8.09 7.16 1.31
N LEU A 97 -7.34 7.24 2.39
CA LEU A 97 -5.89 7.41 2.41
C LEU A 97 -5.21 6.05 2.67
N ILE A 98 -4.66 5.45 1.61
CA ILE A 98 -4.22 4.05 1.58
C ILE A 98 -2.72 3.98 1.91
N ASP A 99 -2.33 3.18 2.92
CA ASP A 99 -0.94 2.96 3.31
C ASP A 99 -0.14 4.29 3.52
N SER A 100 1.14 4.39 3.13
CA SER A 100 1.93 5.66 3.08
C SER A 100 1.79 6.54 4.33
N GLY A 101 2.18 6.00 5.50
CA GLY A 101 1.86 6.57 6.81
C GLY A 101 2.10 8.07 6.97
N ASP A 102 3.31 8.56 6.69
CA ASP A 102 3.64 9.98 6.96
C ASP A 102 3.05 10.94 5.90
N PHE A 103 3.04 10.56 4.62
CA PHE A 103 2.45 11.38 3.56
C PHE A 103 0.95 11.55 3.79
N ASN A 104 0.25 10.45 3.90
CA ASN A 104 -1.19 10.41 4.03
C ASN A 104 -1.70 11.08 5.32
N HIS A 105 -1.00 10.92 6.44
CA HIS A 105 -1.35 11.60 7.68
C HIS A 105 -1.23 13.13 7.54
N ARG A 106 -0.18 13.61 6.86
CA ARG A 106 0.01 15.05 6.62
C ARG A 106 -1.04 15.62 5.66
N VAL A 107 -1.49 14.85 4.67
CA VAL A 107 -2.62 15.21 3.79
C VAL A 107 -3.91 15.31 4.61
N ALA A 108 -4.23 14.27 5.40
CA ALA A 108 -5.42 14.26 6.25
C ALA A 108 -5.49 15.48 7.17
N ARG A 109 -4.38 15.81 7.84
CA ARG A 109 -4.30 17.01 8.70
C ARG A 109 -4.56 18.33 7.96
N ARG A 110 -4.12 18.44 6.69
CA ARG A 110 -4.35 19.64 5.86
C ARG A 110 -5.81 19.79 5.49
N ILE A 111 -6.47 18.68 5.13
CA ILE A 111 -7.91 18.67 4.85
C ILE A 111 -8.67 19.00 6.14
N ARG A 112 -8.43 18.28 7.21
CA ARG A 112 -9.15 18.41 8.50
C ARG A 112 -9.05 19.81 9.10
N LYS A 113 -7.95 20.53 8.90
CA LYS A 113 -7.79 21.93 9.35
C LYS A 113 -8.71 22.91 8.63
N ARG A 114 -9.14 22.61 7.41
CA ARG A 114 -9.92 23.51 6.55
C ARG A 114 -11.36 23.08 6.41
N ASP A 115 -11.61 21.77 6.41
CA ASP A 115 -12.95 21.21 6.33
C ASP A 115 -13.03 19.97 7.23
N ARG A 116 -13.98 19.98 8.15
CA ARG A 116 -14.25 18.87 9.07
C ARG A 116 -15.38 17.97 8.60
N THR A 117 -16.08 18.37 7.56
CA THR A 117 -17.25 17.64 7.04
C THR A 117 -16.87 16.53 6.08
N ILE A 118 -15.69 16.60 5.45
CA ILE A 118 -15.21 15.56 4.53
C ILE A 118 -14.79 14.33 5.35
N PRO A 119 -15.43 13.16 5.15
CA PRO A 119 -15.03 11.91 5.80
C PRO A 119 -13.62 11.48 5.36
N LEU A 120 -12.73 11.27 6.33
CA LEU A 120 -11.35 10.84 6.11
C LEU A 120 -11.13 9.45 6.67
N ILE A 121 -10.94 8.48 5.80
CA ILE A 121 -10.77 7.07 6.13
C ILE A 121 -9.31 6.69 5.90
N LYS A 122 -8.68 6.07 6.90
CA LYS A 122 -7.36 5.45 6.75
C LYS A 122 -7.55 3.99 6.37
N TYR A 123 -7.06 3.59 5.21
CA TYR A 123 -7.02 2.17 4.83
C TYR A 123 -5.58 1.66 4.94
N VAL A 124 -5.40 0.52 5.54
CA VAL A 124 -4.14 -0.04 6.07
C VAL A 124 -3.68 0.75 7.29
N SER A 125 -3.90 0.20 8.46
CA SER A 125 -3.49 0.83 9.72
C SER A 125 -1.97 0.95 9.79
N PRO A 126 -1.43 2.08 10.26
CA PRO A 126 -0.01 2.16 10.54
C PRO A 126 0.33 1.33 11.78
N GLN A 127 1.46 0.61 11.75
CA GLN A 127 1.92 -0.27 12.84
C GLN A 127 2.40 0.52 14.08
N VAL A 128 1.63 1.52 14.49
CA VAL A 128 1.97 2.37 15.65
C VAL A 128 1.91 1.59 16.97
N TRP A 129 1.12 0.54 17.02
CA TRP A 129 1.03 -0.37 18.15
C TRP A 129 2.37 -1.08 18.46
N ALA A 130 3.21 -1.32 17.46
CA ALA A 130 4.49 -2.00 17.63
C ALA A 130 5.58 -1.10 18.23
N SER A 131 5.58 0.21 17.92
CA SER A 131 6.73 1.07 18.29
C SER A 131 6.39 2.47 18.79
N ARG A 132 5.24 3.03 18.43
CA ARG A 132 4.88 4.43 18.71
C ARG A 132 3.39 4.60 19.01
N PRO A 133 2.87 3.98 20.09
CA PRO A 133 1.43 3.96 20.39
C PRO A 133 0.81 5.36 20.55
N GLY A 134 1.57 6.33 21.05
CA GLY A 134 1.10 7.72 21.17
C GLY A 134 0.73 8.38 19.83
N ARG A 135 1.20 7.88 18.69
CA ARG A 135 0.78 8.35 17.36
C ARG A 135 -0.69 8.06 17.06
N ALA A 136 -1.32 7.08 17.72
CA ALA A 136 -2.74 6.79 17.57
C ALA A 136 -3.62 7.99 17.94
N LYS A 137 -3.24 8.78 18.98
CA LYS A 137 -3.93 10.04 19.30
C LYS A 137 -3.91 11.06 18.16
N ALA A 138 -2.80 11.12 17.42
CA ALA A 138 -2.70 12.03 16.27
C ALA A 138 -3.52 11.56 15.08
N LEU A 139 -3.66 10.24 14.90
CA LEU A 139 -4.55 9.64 13.91
C LEU A 139 -6.02 9.92 14.25
N ALA A 140 -6.43 9.73 15.50
CA ALA A 140 -7.79 9.98 15.96
C ALA A 140 -8.24 11.45 15.77
N ARG A 141 -7.30 12.41 15.77
CA ARG A 141 -7.60 13.82 15.47
C ARG A 141 -7.78 14.13 13.98
N SER A 142 -7.35 13.23 13.12
CA SER A 142 -7.27 13.46 11.67
C SER A 142 -8.23 12.59 10.86
N PHE A 143 -8.48 11.37 11.30
CA PHE A 143 -9.30 10.38 10.61
C PHE A 143 -10.59 10.13 11.39
N ASP A 144 -11.64 9.80 10.67
CA ASP A 144 -12.92 9.40 11.22
C ASP A 144 -12.98 7.89 11.44
N GLU A 145 -12.24 7.12 10.62
CA GLU A 145 -12.18 5.67 10.71
C GLU A 145 -10.86 5.10 10.19
N VAL A 146 -10.49 3.93 10.72
CA VAL A 146 -9.37 3.12 10.21
C VAL A 146 -9.87 1.75 9.75
N LEU A 147 -9.61 1.40 8.50
CA LEU A 147 -9.82 0.06 7.97
C LEU A 147 -8.56 -0.78 8.21
N CYS A 148 -8.67 -1.74 9.11
CA CYS A 148 -7.59 -2.53 9.66
C CYS A 148 -7.40 -3.85 8.91
N LEU A 149 -6.14 -4.25 8.68
CA LEU A 149 -5.80 -5.52 8.03
C LEU A 149 -5.61 -6.67 9.02
N LEU A 150 -5.42 -6.37 10.31
CA LEU A 150 -5.19 -7.38 11.35
C LEU A 150 -6.31 -7.34 12.40
N PRO A 151 -6.76 -8.52 12.88
CA PRO A 151 -7.98 -8.60 13.71
C PRO A 151 -7.85 -7.94 15.09
N PHE A 152 -6.64 -7.74 15.61
CA PHE A 152 -6.42 -7.11 16.91
C PHE A 152 -6.34 -5.58 16.86
N GLU A 153 -6.14 -4.98 15.69
CA GLU A 153 -5.94 -3.54 15.52
C GLU A 153 -7.14 -2.68 15.95
N PRO A 154 -8.41 -3.08 15.68
CA PRO A 154 -9.55 -2.30 16.15
C PRO A 154 -9.57 -2.08 17.66
N ALA A 155 -9.28 -3.11 18.46
CA ALA A 155 -9.21 -3.00 19.91
C ALA A 155 -8.10 -2.04 20.38
N PHE A 156 -7.00 -1.96 19.65
CA PHE A 156 -5.95 -1.00 19.92
C PHE A 156 -6.40 0.44 19.64
N PHE A 157 -7.02 0.72 18.48
CA PHE A 157 -7.44 2.08 18.12
C PHE A 157 -8.63 2.58 18.98
N ALA A 158 -9.51 1.68 19.41
CA ALA A 158 -10.61 2.01 20.30
C ALA A 158 -10.15 2.70 21.61
N GLN A 159 -8.97 2.33 22.15
CA GLN A 159 -8.37 2.94 23.34
C GLN A 159 -8.05 4.43 23.15
N TYR A 160 -7.96 4.89 21.90
CA TYR A 160 -7.68 6.28 21.53
C TYR A 160 -8.91 7.01 20.99
N GLY A 161 -10.10 6.39 21.06
CA GLY A 161 -11.34 6.97 20.57
C GLY A 161 -11.39 7.07 19.03
N LEU A 162 -10.62 6.26 18.31
CA LEU A 162 -10.63 6.20 16.86
C LEU A 162 -11.42 4.96 16.39
N PRO A 163 -12.56 5.15 15.73
CA PRO A 163 -13.29 4.04 15.13
C PRO A 163 -12.39 3.24 14.19
N ALA A 164 -12.47 1.94 14.28
CA ALA A 164 -11.65 1.05 13.46
C ALA A 164 -12.38 -0.25 13.17
N THR A 165 -12.34 -0.67 11.90
CA THR A 165 -13.01 -1.88 11.42
C THR A 165 -11.97 -2.85 10.84
N PHE A 166 -12.01 -4.11 11.26
CA PHE A 166 -11.24 -5.17 10.63
C PHE A 166 -11.88 -5.56 9.30
N VAL A 167 -11.16 -5.36 8.20
CA VAL A 167 -11.64 -5.64 6.82
C VAL A 167 -10.92 -6.83 6.17
N GLY A 168 -10.01 -7.47 6.87
CA GLY A 168 -9.17 -8.53 6.33
C GLY A 168 -7.99 -8.02 5.50
N HIS A 169 -7.08 -8.92 5.15
CA HIS A 169 -5.90 -8.59 4.37
C HIS A 169 -6.12 -9.02 2.90
N PRO A 170 -5.93 -8.14 1.91
CA PRO A 170 -6.14 -8.47 0.49
C PRO A 170 -5.32 -9.67 -0.01
N VAL A 171 -4.20 -9.97 0.65
CA VAL A 171 -3.40 -11.17 0.37
C VAL A 171 -4.18 -12.47 0.59
N ALA A 172 -5.15 -12.51 1.51
CA ALA A 172 -5.93 -13.71 1.75
C ALA A 172 -6.81 -14.09 0.54
N GLU A 173 -7.47 -13.10 -0.06
CA GLU A 173 -8.24 -13.31 -1.30
C GLU A 173 -7.32 -13.71 -2.45
N ARG A 174 -6.18 -13.06 -2.57
CA ARG A 174 -5.18 -13.37 -3.59
C ARG A 174 -4.61 -14.79 -3.42
N ALA A 175 -4.32 -15.20 -2.19
CA ALA A 175 -3.83 -16.55 -1.90
C ALA A 175 -4.84 -17.62 -2.29
N ALA A 176 -6.14 -17.38 -2.08
CA ALA A 176 -7.21 -18.30 -2.49
C ALA A 176 -7.30 -18.47 -4.02
N LEU A 177 -6.84 -17.48 -4.79
CA LEU A 177 -6.80 -17.53 -6.25
C LEU A 177 -5.46 -18.04 -6.81
N MET A 178 -4.46 -18.27 -5.97
CA MET A 178 -3.17 -18.81 -6.39
C MET A 178 -3.31 -20.28 -6.78
N THR A 179 -3.03 -20.58 -8.03
CA THR A 179 -2.82 -21.95 -8.52
C THR A 179 -1.40 -22.41 -8.17
N GLY A 180 -1.16 -23.73 -8.16
CA GLY A 180 0.16 -24.30 -7.86
C GLY A 180 1.31 -23.71 -8.70
N GLY A 181 2.54 -23.95 -8.25
CA GLY A 181 3.75 -23.40 -8.85
C GLY A 181 4.15 -23.95 -10.23
N ASP A 182 3.34 -24.82 -10.83
CA ASP A 182 3.69 -25.55 -12.07
C ASP A 182 3.96 -24.62 -13.26
N ALA A 183 3.14 -23.59 -13.42
CA ALA A 183 3.35 -22.59 -14.47
C ALA A 183 4.68 -21.81 -14.29
N LEU A 184 5.08 -21.53 -13.05
CA LEU A 184 6.35 -20.90 -12.75
C LEU A 184 7.51 -21.85 -13.03
N ARG A 185 7.39 -23.13 -12.61
CA ARG A 185 8.39 -24.16 -12.84
C ARG A 185 8.61 -24.38 -14.34
N ALA A 186 7.53 -24.52 -15.11
CA ALA A 186 7.61 -24.67 -16.57
C ALA A 186 8.32 -23.47 -17.23
N ARG A 187 7.98 -22.26 -16.83
CA ARG A 187 8.60 -21.03 -17.35
C ARG A 187 10.10 -20.93 -17.05
N LEU A 188 10.53 -21.46 -15.91
CA LEU A 188 11.94 -21.43 -15.47
C LEU A 188 12.70 -22.70 -15.85
N GLY A 189 12.08 -23.68 -16.51
CA GLY A 189 12.72 -24.96 -16.83
C GLY A 189 13.02 -25.84 -15.61
N ILE A 190 12.27 -25.69 -14.52
CA ILE A 190 12.44 -26.43 -13.26
C ILE A 190 11.51 -27.64 -13.29
N ALA A 191 12.05 -28.85 -13.11
CA ALA A 191 11.26 -30.07 -13.04
C ALA A 191 10.22 -30.03 -11.91
N SER A 192 9.08 -30.70 -12.11
CA SER A 192 7.96 -30.68 -11.17
C SER A 192 8.33 -31.27 -9.79
N ASP A 193 9.23 -32.24 -9.76
CA ASP A 193 9.73 -32.94 -8.58
C ASP A 193 10.99 -32.28 -7.97
N ALA A 194 11.60 -31.31 -8.66
CA ALA A 194 12.79 -30.64 -8.17
C ALA A 194 12.51 -29.89 -6.86
N LYS A 195 13.41 -30.02 -5.90
CA LYS A 195 13.38 -29.24 -4.66
C LYS A 195 13.67 -27.79 -4.96
N LEU A 196 12.76 -26.90 -4.58
CA LEU A 196 12.82 -25.48 -4.90
C LEU A 196 12.86 -24.64 -3.63
N LEU A 197 13.87 -23.79 -3.51
CA LEU A 197 14.02 -22.81 -2.44
C LEU A 197 13.75 -21.40 -2.99
N CYS A 198 12.75 -20.72 -2.43
CA CYS A 198 12.51 -19.30 -2.72
C CYS A 198 13.29 -18.44 -1.72
N VAL A 199 14.16 -17.59 -2.22
CA VAL A 199 15.00 -16.69 -1.42
C VAL A 199 14.51 -15.25 -1.58
N LEU A 200 14.15 -14.59 -0.49
CA LEU A 200 13.56 -13.24 -0.49
C LEU A 200 14.52 -12.26 0.20
N PRO A 201 15.54 -11.72 -0.48
CA PRO A 201 16.55 -10.86 0.14
C PRO A 201 16.03 -9.46 0.48
N GLY A 202 14.82 -9.14 0.05
CA GLY A 202 14.17 -7.86 0.30
C GLY A 202 13.89 -7.05 -0.97
N SER A 203 13.10 -6.01 -0.81
CA SER A 203 12.68 -5.09 -1.88
C SER A 203 13.39 -3.73 -1.82
N ARG A 204 14.10 -3.43 -0.73
CA ARG A 204 14.81 -2.17 -0.51
C ARG A 204 16.33 -2.39 -0.57
N ARG A 205 17.06 -1.38 -1.06
CA ARG A 205 18.53 -1.44 -1.16
C ARG A 205 19.21 -1.76 0.18
N ALA A 206 18.69 -1.23 1.28
CA ALA A 206 19.23 -1.50 2.60
C ALA A 206 19.00 -2.96 3.03
N GLU A 207 17.82 -3.52 2.78
CA GLU A 207 17.51 -4.91 3.08
C GLU A 207 18.44 -5.85 2.33
N VAL A 208 18.56 -5.69 1.00
CA VAL A 208 19.46 -6.49 0.17
C VAL A 208 20.91 -6.38 0.63
N LYS A 209 21.37 -5.16 0.96
CA LYS A 209 22.74 -4.95 1.46
C LYS A 209 23.04 -5.79 2.72
N PHE A 210 22.09 -5.89 3.65
CA PHE A 210 22.30 -6.58 4.92
C PHE A 210 21.98 -8.08 4.87
N LEU A 211 21.03 -8.49 4.03
CA LEU A 211 20.51 -9.86 4.02
C LEU A 211 21.15 -10.75 2.95
N LEU A 212 21.71 -10.19 1.87
CA LEU A 212 22.21 -10.99 0.76
C LEU A 212 23.36 -11.93 1.17
N ALA A 213 24.33 -11.44 1.95
CA ALA A 213 25.48 -12.25 2.36
C ALA A 213 25.06 -13.42 3.28
N PRO A 214 24.33 -13.21 4.38
CA PRO A 214 23.86 -14.32 5.21
C PRO A 214 22.92 -15.28 4.46
N PHE A 215 22.13 -14.79 3.51
CA PHE A 215 21.26 -15.67 2.70
C PHE A 215 22.09 -16.54 1.74
N ARG A 216 23.13 -15.99 1.10
CA ARG A 216 24.06 -16.79 0.27
C ARG A 216 24.71 -17.92 1.06
N GLU A 217 25.19 -17.63 2.27
CA GLU A 217 25.77 -18.64 3.15
C GLU A 217 24.74 -19.70 3.55
N THR A 218 23.51 -19.29 3.89
CA THR A 218 22.41 -20.21 4.21
C THR A 218 22.07 -21.11 3.03
N VAL A 219 21.94 -20.55 1.83
CA VAL A 219 21.69 -21.32 0.60
C VAL A 219 22.78 -22.34 0.35
N ALA A 220 24.05 -21.96 0.49
CA ALA A 220 25.19 -22.86 0.31
C ALA A 220 25.14 -24.04 1.30
N ARG A 221 24.82 -23.76 2.57
CA ARG A 221 24.66 -24.82 3.61
C ARG A 221 23.49 -25.73 3.30
N VAL A 222 22.35 -25.21 2.89
CA VAL A 222 21.17 -26.01 2.51
C VAL A 222 21.48 -26.87 1.29
N ALA A 223 22.12 -26.29 0.26
CA ALA A 223 22.46 -27.01 -0.97
C ALA A 223 23.44 -28.18 -0.71
N ALA A 224 24.32 -28.06 0.27
CA ALA A 224 25.22 -29.15 0.67
C ALA A 224 24.47 -30.37 1.24
N HIS A 225 23.27 -30.16 1.79
CA HIS A 225 22.46 -31.24 2.38
C HIS A 225 21.28 -31.66 1.48
N VAL A 226 20.99 -30.92 0.41
CA VAL A 226 19.86 -31.14 -0.48
C VAL A 226 20.37 -31.22 -1.93
N PRO A 227 20.74 -32.42 -2.41
CA PRO A 227 21.18 -32.60 -3.78
C PRO A 227 20.10 -32.15 -4.78
N GLY A 228 20.52 -31.44 -5.85
CA GLY A 228 19.61 -30.97 -6.90
C GLY A 228 18.72 -29.78 -6.49
N LEU A 229 19.02 -29.10 -5.35
CA LEU A 229 18.28 -27.92 -4.94
C LEU A 229 18.33 -26.82 -6.01
N GLN A 230 17.17 -26.38 -6.44
CA GLN A 230 17.01 -25.19 -7.31
C GLN A 230 16.67 -23.98 -6.43
N CYS A 231 17.22 -22.80 -6.77
CA CYS A 231 16.93 -21.56 -6.05
C CYS A 231 16.29 -20.53 -6.98
N VAL A 232 15.22 -19.87 -6.51
CA VAL A 232 14.62 -18.73 -7.21
C VAL A 232 14.64 -17.50 -6.32
N LEU A 233 14.97 -16.36 -6.92
CA LEU A 233 15.00 -15.06 -6.26
C LEU A 233 14.04 -14.11 -6.99
N PRO A 234 12.85 -13.85 -6.44
CA PRO A 234 11.98 -12.78 -6.93
C PRO A 234 12.62 -11.42 -6.67
N LEU A 235 12.90 -10.67 -7.72
CA LEU A 235 13.57 -9.37 -7.62
C LEU A 235 12.65 -8.25 -8.10
N VAL A 236 12.68 -7.13 -7.39
CA VAL A 236 12.08 -5.89 -7.89
C VAL A 236 13.12 -5.10 -8.71
N PRO A 237 12.71 -4.36 -9.77
CA PRO A 237 13.66 -3.68 -10.67
C PRO A 237 14.70 -2.80 -9.96
N GLY A 238 14.32 -2.14 -8.86
CA GLY A 238 15.19 -1.23 -8.11
C GLY A 238 16.38 -1.89 -7.38
N VAL A 239 16.41 -3.22 -7.26
CA VAL A 239 17.47 -3.98 -6.58
C VAL A 239 18.07 -5.08 -7.42
N ALA A 240 17.50 -5.41 -8.57
CA ALA A 240 17.92 -6.52 -9.43
C ALA A 240 19.42 -6.46 -9.83
N ALA A 241 19.97 -5.28 -10.07
CA ALA A 241 21.38 -5.10 -10.44
C ALA A 241 22.37 -5.31 -9.26
N ARG A 242 21.88 -5.62 -8.05
CA ARG A 242 22.70 -5.78 -6.83
C ARG A 242 22.74 -7.20 -6.31
N VAL A 243 21.97 -8.08 -6.89
CA VAL A 243 21.87 -9.50 -6.57
C VAL A 243 22.53 -10.33 -7.66
#